data_7b62fe34c9eef86c1468dfa92ec33255
#
_entry.id   7b62fe34c9eef86c1468dfa92ec33255
#
_cell.length_a   1.000
_cell.length_b   1.000
_cell.length_c   1.000
_cell.angle_alpha   90.00
_cell.angle_beta   90.00
_cell.angle_gamma   90.00
#
_symmetry.space_group_name_H-M   'P 1'
#
loop_
_entity.id
_entity.type
_entity.pdbx_description
1 polymer ?
#
loop_
_entity_poly.entity_id
_entity_poly.type
_entity_poly.pdbx_seq_one_letter_code
_entity_poly.pdbx_strand_id
1 'polypeptide(L)'
;MISVALVDDHIMVRSGFAQLLSVEPDIQVHSQHGCASEAFKALANSQVDVAVIDISMPDESGLVLLGKLRKQQPNFRAIILSIYDSASFVSQAIEAGACGYLSKRCGPGELVTAIRTVANGDRYLCADALFNLSNASSSPSALDGLTKREIEVFNHLIQGKDVKHIGTELFISHKTIHVHRANILSKLDLANNVDLIRFALRHKLLAE
;
A
#
# COMPACT_ATOMS: atom_id res chain seq x y z
N MET A 1 8.55 20.76 15.35
CA MET A 1 7.19 20.55 14.76
C MET A 1 7.40 19.62 13.58
N ILE A 2 6.70 18.49 13.56
CA ILE A 2 6.83 17.46 12.52
C ILE A 2 5.98 17.87 11.31
N SER A 3 6.60 18.04 10.15
CA SER A 3 5.94 18.43 8.90
C SER A 3 5.46 17.17 8.16
N VAL A 4 4.15 17.04 7.92
CA VAL A 4 3.53 15.84 7.35
C VAL A 4 2.87 16.14 6.02
N ALA A 5 3.08 15.26 5.03
CA ALA A 5 2.29 15.23 3.80
C ALA A 5 1.31 14.07 3.84
N LEU A 6 0.06 14.29 3.39
CA LEU A 6 -0.97 13.27 3.25
C LEU A 6 -1.25 13.00 1.79
N VAL A 7 -1.17 11.74 1.37
CA VAL A 7 -1.39 11.32 -0.02
C VAL A 7 -2.40 10.17 -0.03
N ASP A 8 -3.64 10.46 -0.40
CA ASP A 8 -4.75 9.50 -0.43
C ASP A 8 -5.82 10.04 -1.39
N ASP A 9 -6.34 9.24 -2.30
CA ASP A 9 -7.37 9.67 -3.26
C ASP A 9 -8.76 9.81 -2.60
N HIS A 10 -8.96 9.18 -1.44
CA HIS A 10 -10.20 9.26 -0.68
C HIS A 10 -10.27 10.58 0.12
N ILE A 11 -10.99 11.56 -0.38
CA ILE A 11 -11.13 12.90 0.24
C ILE A 11 -11.54 12.81 1.72
N MET A 12 -12.50 11.95 2.06
CA MET A 12 -13.00 11.79 3.44
C MET A 12 -11.90 11.28 4.39
N VAL A 13 -11.12 10.30 3.95
CA VAL A 13 -10.00 9.72 4.73
C VAL A 13 -8.92 10.79 4.93
N ARG A 14 -8.51 11.44 3.85
CA ARG A 14 -7.48 12.49 3.88
C ARG A 14 -7.86 13.66 4.77
N SER A 15 -9.11 14.16 4.64
CA SER A 15 -9.63 15.24 5.49
C SER A 15 -9.75 14.83 6.95
N GLY A 16 -10.18 13.60 7.22
CA GLY A 16 -10.26 13.06 8.57
C GLY A 16 -8.89 12.98 9.25
N PHE A 17 -7.87 12.50 8.55
CA PHE A 17 -6.49 12.49 9.06
C PHE A 17 -5.93 13.90 9.24
N ALA A 18 -6.19 14.82 8.31
CA ALA A 18 -5.76 16.21 8.46
C ALA A 18 -6.37 16.85 9.71
N GLN A 19 -7.65 16.64 9.96
CA GLN A 19 -8.32 17.14 11.16
C GLN A 19 -7.77 16.50 12.44
N LEU A 20 -7.56 15.18 12.43
CA LEU A 20 -6.96 14.47 13.54
C LEU A 20 -5.56 15.01 13.88
N LEU A 21 -4.72 15.22 12.87
CA LEU A 21 -3.36 15.73 13.08
C LEU A 21 -3.35 17.21 13.49
N SER A 22 -4.38 17.99 13.14
CA SER A 22 -4.44 19.42 13.46
C SER A 22 -4.58 19.72 14.95
N VAL A 23 -5.01 18.76 15.76
CA VAL A 23 -5.13 18.90 17.23
C VAL A 23 -3.83 18.54 17.95
N GLU A 24 -2.85 17.96 17.27
CA GLU A 24 -1.57 17.61 17.84
C GLU A 24 -0.60 18.81 17.79
N PRO A 25 -0.09 19.27 18.95
CA PRO A 25 0.68 20.52 19.02
C PRO A 25 2.06 20.44 18.35
N ASP A 26 2.57 19.24 18.12
CA ASP A 26 3.89 18.95 17.56
C ASP A 26 3.87 18.50 16.10
N ILE A 27 2.67 18.38 15.48
CA ILE A 27 2.49 17.91 14.11
C ILE A 27 1.82 19.00 13.27
N GLN A 28 2.31 19.20 12.05
CA GLN A 28 1.70 20.10 11.07
C GLN A 28 1.49 19.42 9.74
N VAL A 29 0.26 19.41 9.23
CA VAL A 29 -0.03 18.96 7.87
C VAL A 29 0.44 20.04 6.89
N HIS A 30 1.55 19.78 6.20
CA HIS A 30 2.16 20.70 5.24
C HIS A 30 1.43 20.70 3.91
N SER A 31 1.04 19.50 3.43
CA SER A 31 0.36 19.37 2.13
C SER A 31 -0.54 18.16 2.08
N GLN A 32 -1.52 18.20 1.17
CA GLN A 32 -2.46 17.12 0.92
C GLN A 32 -2.59 16.90 -0.58
N HIS A 33 -2.52 15.64 -1.02
CA HIS A 33 -2.54 15.27 -2.44
C HIS A 33 -3.52 14.13 -2.68
N GLY A 34 -4.31 14.24 -3.75
CA GLY A 34 -5.32 13.25 -4.13
C GLY A 34 -4.84 12.22 -5.15
N CYS A 35 -3.60 12.34 -5.66
CA CYS A 35 -3.03 11.39 -6.61
C CYS A 35 -1.51 11.38 -6.53
N ALA A 36 -0.89 10.29 -7.01
CA ALA A 36 0.56 10.09 -6.96
C ALA A 36 1.33 11.09 -7.82
N SER A 37 0.80 11.46 -8.98
CA SER A 37 1.46 12.39 -9.91
C SER A 37 1.57 13.81 -9.35
N GLU A 38 0.52 14.28 -8.64
CA GLU A 38 0.53 15.55 -7.93
C GLU A 38 1.50 15.51 -6.74
N ALA A 39 1.39 14.45 -5.93
CA ALA A 39 2.26 14.24 -4.78
C ALA A 39 3.74 14.19 -5.17
N PHE A 40 4.08 13.50 -6.26
CA PHE A 40 5.46 13.45 -6.74
C PHE A 40 6.02 14.82 -7.07
N LYS A 41 5.26 15.64 -7.82
CA LYS A 41 5.69 17.02 -8.19
C LYS A 41 5.92 17.90 -6.97
N ALA A 42 5.05 17.78 -5.97
CA ALA A 42 5.13 18.60 -4.76
C ALA A 42 6.24 18.10 -3.80
N LEU A 43 6.39 16.78 -3.64
CA LEU A 43 7.26 16.20 -2.62
C LEU A 43 8.69 15.95 -3.11
N ALA A 44 8.92 15.86 -4.43
CA ALA A 44 10.24 15.57 -4.99
C ALA A 44 11.35 16.56 -4.55
N ASN A 45 10.97 17.81 -4.22
CA ASN A 45 11.89 18.86 -3.75
C ASN A 45 11.44 19.46 -2.41
N SER A 46 10.49 18.86 -1.72
CA SER A 46 9.96 19.32 -0.44
C SER A 46 10.73 18.71 0.73
N GLN A 47 10.83 19.47 1.83
CA GLN A 47 11.43 18.99 3.07
C GLN A 47 10.34 18.65 4.09
N VAL A 48 9.45 17.69 3.75
CA VAL A 48 8.55 17.13 4.75
C VAL A 48 9.28 16.07 5.56
N ASP A 49 8.97 16.00 6.86
CA ASP A 49 9.61 15.02 7.75
C ASP A 49 9.06 13.61 7.52
N VAL A 50 7.74 13.50 7.27
CA VAL A 50 7.04 12.22 7.04
C VAL A 50 5.95 12.39 6.00
N ALA A 51 5.87 11.49 5.03
CA ALA A 51 4.71 11.36 4.15
C ALA A 51 3.86 10.14 4.55
N VAL A 52 2.55 10.32 4.65
CA VAL A 52 1.57 9.22 4.81
C VAL A 52 0.96 8.97 3.45
N ILE A 53 1.18 7.78 2.89
CA ILE A 53 0.87 7.47 1.49
C ILE A 53 -0.04 6.26 1.41
N ASP A 54 -1.22 6.41 0.79
CA ASP A 54 -2.08 5.29 0.43
C ASP A 54 -1.44 4.44 -0.67
N ILE A 55 -1.58 3.12 -0.59
CA ILE A 55 -1.15 2.20 -1.65
C ILE A 55 -2.01 2.35 -2.90
N SER A 56 -3.33 2.42 -2.70
CA SER A 56 -4.33 2.27 -3.77
C SER A 56 -4.80 3.62 -4.29
N MET A 57 -4.07 4.19 -5.24
CA MET A 57 -4.46 5.43 -5.91
C MET A 57 -4.75 5.19 -7.39
N PRO A 58 -5.64 5.99 -8.02
CA PRO A 58 -6.15 5.72 -9.36
C PRO A 58 -5.11 5.88 -10.48
N ASP A 59 -4.12 6.75 -10.30
CA ASP A 59 -3.13 7.06 -11.33
C ASP A 59 -1.88 6.17 -11.21
N GLU A 60 -1.38 5.95 -10.00
CA GLU A 60 -0.20 5.13 -9.76
C GLU A 60 -0.20 4.62 -8.31
N SER A 61 0.29 3.41 -8.07
CA SER A 61 0.43 2.86 -6.73
C SER A 61 1.34 3.71 -5.83
N GLY A 62 0.94 3.90 -4.57
CA GLY A 62 1.75 4.60 -3.57
C GLY A 62 3.13 3.98 -3.34
N LEU A 63 3.29 2.67 -3.58
CA LEU A 63 4.61 2.01 -3.51
C LEU A 63 5.53 2.46 -4.64
N VAL A 64 4.99 2.66 -5.86
CA VAL A 64 5.76 3.18 -6.99
C VAL A 64 6.12 4.64 -6.75
N LEU A 65 5.17 5.45 -6.25
CA LEU A 65 5.44 6.83 -5.83
C LEU A 65 6.58 6.89 -4.81
N LEU A 66 6.52 6.08 -3.75
CA LEU A 66 7.56 6.01 -2.73
C LEU A 66 8.92 5.66 -3.34
N GLY A 67 8.97 4.65 -4.22
CA GLY A 67 10.20 4.26 -4.91
C GLY A 67 10.80 5.40 -5.76
N LYS A 68 9.96 6.21 -6.41
CA LYS A 68 10.40 7.40 -7.16
C LYS A 68 10.94 8.50 -6.23
N LEU A 69 10.23 8.80 -5.14
CA LEU A 69 10.64 9.80 -4.17
C LEU A 69 11.98 9.43 -3.51
N ARG A 70 12.17 8.17 -3.14
CA ARG A 70 13.42 7.70 -2.54
C ARG A 70 14.61 7.69 -3.51
N LYS A 71 14.37 7.53 -4.81
CA LYS A 71 15.44 7.70 -5.82
C LYS A 71 15.96 9.13 -5.86
N GLN A 72 15.11 10.13 -5.65
CA GLN A 72 15.51 11.55 -5.61
C GLN A 72 16.01 11.97 -4.23
N GLN A 73 15.37 11.48 -3.17
CA GLN A 73 15.67 11.78 -1.79
C GLN A 73 15.88 10.46 -1.00
N PRO A 74 17.10 9.94 -0.92
CA PRO A 74 17.37 8.64 -0.27
C PRO A 74 16.89 8.54 1.18
N ASN A 75 16.83 9.68 1.88
CA ASN A 75 16.36 9.76 3.27
C ASN A 75 14.87 10.09 3.41
N PHE A 76 14.11 10.07 2.30
CA PHE A 76 12.68 10.33 2.34
C PHE A 76 11.96 9.31 3.22
N ARG A 77 11.21 9.80 4.23
CA ARG A 77 10.50 8.96 5.19
C ARG A 77 9.03 8.87 4.83
N ALA A 78 8.52 7.66 4.71
CA ALA A 78 7.11 7.44 4.43
C ALA A 78 6.53 6.33 5.29
N ILE A 79 5.27 6.54 5.66
CA ILE A 79 4.36 5.54 6.24
C ILE A 79 3.39 5.14 5.13
N ILE A 80 3.31 3.87 4.84
CA ILE A 80 2.30 3.32 3.94
C ILE A 80 1.02 3.07 4.72
N LEU A 81 -0.08 3.55 4.16
CA LEU A 81 -1.42 3.35 4.68
C LEU A 81 -2.19 2.44 3.73
N SER A 82 -2.83 1.39 4.23
CA SER A 82 -3.50 0.40 3.39
C SER A 82 -4.69 -0.25 4.08
N ILE A 83 -5.67 -0.66 3.29
CA ILE A 83 -6.72 -1.59 3.76
C ILE A 83 -6.23 -3.04 3.80
N TYR A 84 -5.10 -3.33 3.14
CA TYR A 84 -4.50 -4.66 3.07
C TYR A 84 -3.41 -4.80 4.14
N ASP A 85 -3.46 -5.87 4.91
CA ASP A 85 -2.52 -6.16 6.00
C ASP A 85 -1.74 -7.47 5.79
N SER A 86 -1.91 -8.13 4.63
CA SER A 86 -1.20 -9.38 4.34
C SER A 86 0.32 -9.18 4.30
N ALA A 87 1.06 -10.20 4.72
CA ALA A 87 2.52 -10.18 4.75
C ALA A 87 3.16 -9.75 3.42
N SER A 88 2.54 -10.12 2.29
CA SER A 88 3.03 -9.74 0.96
C SER A 88 3.01 -8.23 0.75
N PHE A 89 1.94 -7.54 1.12
CA PHE A 89 1.87 -6.08 1.00
C PHE A 89 2.83 -5.37 1.95
N VAL A 90 2.92 -5.86 3.18
CA VAL A 90 3.86 -5.32 4.17
C VAL A 90 5.30 -5.48 3.69
N SER A 91 5.69 -6.65 3.19
CA SER A 91 7.01 -6.92 2.64
C SER A 91 7.33 -6.01 1.44
N GLN A 92 6.39 -5.86 0.49
CA GLN A 92 6.55 -4.97 -0.65
C GLN A 92 6.74 -3.50 -0.23
N ALA A 93 6.01 -3.04 0.80
CA ALA A 93 6.18 -1.70 1.32
C ALA A 93 7.57 -1.49 1.94
N ILE A 94 8.04 -2.46 2.74
CA ILE A 94 9.40 -2.43 3.32
C ILE A 94 10.47 -2.45 2.23
N GLU A 95 10.33 -3.29 1.20
CA GLU A 95 11.23 -3.34 0.05
C GLU A 95 11.26 -2.04 -0.76
N ALA A 96 10.10 -1.37 -0.90
CA ALA A 96 10.00 -0.06 -1.53
C ALA A 96 10.66 1.05 -0.68
N GLY A 97 11.02 0.75 0.57
CA GLY A 97 11.71 1.64 1.48
C GLY A 97 10.77 2.40 2.43
N ALA A 98 9.58 1.88 2.71
CA ALA A 98 8.70 2.44 3.72
C ALA A 98 9.36 2.36 5.10
N CYS A 99 9.24 3.45 5.87
CA CYS A 99 9.64 3.51 7.26
C CYS A 99 8.53 3.07 8.21
N GLY A 100 7.27 3.09 7.74
CA GLY A 100 6.13 2.64 8.51
C GLY A 100 5.07 1.95 7.66
N TYR A 101 4.25 1.13 8.30
CA TYR A 101 3.08 0.49 7.71
C TYR A 101 1.91 0.52 8.69
N LEU A 102 0.78 1.05 8.23
CA LEU A 102 -0.46 1.14 8.98
C LEU A 102 -1.64 0.58 8.20
N SER A 103 -2.53 -0.12 8.89
CA SER A 103 -3.85 -0.43 8.36
C SER A 103 -4.74 0.83 8.39
N LYS A 104 -5.54 1.08 7.37
CA LYS A 104 -6.59 2.13 7.38
C LYS A 104 -7.67 1.88 8.45
N ARG A 105 -7.65 0.70 9.09
CA ARG A 105 -8.51 0.33 10.23
C ARG A 105 -7.92 0.70 11.58
N CYS A 106 -6.67 1.19 11.62
CA CYS A 106 -6.02 1.58 12.86
C CYS A 106 -6.74 2.76 13.53
N GLY A 107 -6.66 2.80 14.86
CA GLY A 107 -7.21 3.91 15.62
C GLY A 107 -6.44 5.22 15.37
N PRO A 108 -7.11 6.37 15.60
CA PRO A 108 -6.51 7.68 15.37
C PRO A 108 -5.18 7.90 16.10
N GLY A 109 -5.05 7.43 17.34
CA GLY A 109 -3.81 7.57 18.11
C GLY A 109 -2.63 6.77 17.54
N GLU A 110 -2.91 5.73 16.77
CA GLU A 110 -1.86 4.90 16.16
C GLU A 110 -1.15 5.63 15.02
N LEU A 111 -1.89 6.39 14.19
CA LEU A 111 -1.29 7.23 13.15
C LEU A 111 -0.36 8.28 13.75
N VAL A 112 -0.78 8.95 14.83
CA VAL A 112 0.03 9.96 15.54
C VAL A 112 1.33 9.32 16.07
N THR A 113 1.22 8.15 16.72
CA THR A 113 2.36 7.40 17.24
C THR A 113 3.32 7.01 16.11
N ALA A 114 2.81 6.50 15.01
CA ALA A 114 3.62 6.11 13.84
C ALA A 114 4.37 7.30 13.24
N ILE A 115 3.70 8.46 13.09
CA ILE A 115 4.33 9.68 12.58
C ILE A 115 5.49 10.11 13.47
N ARG A 116 5.29 10.15 14.80
CA ARG A 116 6.36 10.52 15.76
C ARG A 116 7.53 9.55 15.70
N THR A 117 7.25 8.24 15.65
CA THR A 117 8.26 7.20 15.57
C THR A 117 9.10 7.36 14.29
N VAL A 118 8.44 7.51 13.15
CA VAL A 118 9.13 7.62 11.85
C VAL A 118 9.88 8.96 11.73
N ALA A 119 9.34 10.05 12.26
CA ALA A 119 10.02 11.34 12.30
C ALA A 119 11.33 11.27 13.10
N ASN A 120 11.38 10.47 14.17
CA ASN A 120 12.60 10.23 14.96
C ASN A 120 13.62 9.32 14.27
N GLY A 121 13.28 8.71 13.13
CA GLY A 121 14.16 7.83 12.37
C GLY A 121 13.96 6.35 12.61
N ASP A 122 13.02 5.99 13.48
CA ASP A 122 12.67 4.60 13.78
C ASP A 122 11.64 4.05 12.79
N ARG A 123 11.43 2.73 12.80
CA ARG A 123 10.41 2.07 12.00
C ARG A 123 9.15 1.79 12.81
N TYR A 124 8.00 1.90 12.18
CA TYR A 124 6.72 1.59 12.78
C TYR A 124 5.92 0.60 11.93
N LEU A 125 5.54 -0.52 12.51
CA LEU A 125 4.60 -1.47 11.90
C LEU A 125 3.45 -1.69 12.89
N CYS A 126 2.21 -1.57 12.41
CA CYS A 126 1.05 -1.88 13.24
C CYS A 126 1.03 -3.36 13.66
N ALA A 127 0.31 -3.66 14.72
CA ALA A 127 0.25 -5.02 15.29
C ALA A 127 -0.16 -6.08 14.26
N ASP A 128 -1.14 -5.77 13.40
CA ASP A 128 -1.59 -6.69 12.34
C ASP A 128 -0.48 -6.96 11.31
N ALA A 129 0.27 -5.92 10.91
CA ALA A 129 1.39 -6.07 9.98
C ALA A 129 2.50 -6.93 10.58
N LEU A 130 2.85 -6.72 11.85
CA LEU A 130 3.83 -7.54 12.57
C LEU A 130 3.38 -8.99 12.70
N PHE A 131 2.13 -9.22 13.08
CA PHE A 131 1.55 -10.54 13.21
C PHE A 131 1.58 -11.31 11.87
N ASN A 132 1.18 -10.65 10.79
CA ASN A 132 1.17 -11.26 9.46
C ASN A 132 2.58 -11.56 8.94
N LEU A 133 3.55 -10.68 9.18
CA LEU A 133 4.95 -10.96 8.84
C LEU A 133 5.54 -12.13 9.64
N SER A 134 5.26 -12.20 10.94
CA SER A 134 5.76 -13.29 11.79
C SER A 134 5.20 -14.65 11.37
N ASN A 135 3.92 -14.68 10.99
CA ASN A 135 3.29 -15.90 10.51
C ASN A 135 3.76 -16.32 9.11
N ALA A 136 4.08 -15.36 8.24
CA ALA A 136 4.64 -15.64 6.91
C ALA A 136 6.04 -16.27 6.98
N SER A 137 6.82 -15.93 8.00
CA SER A 137 8.13 -16.57 8.24
C SER A 137 8.04 -18.03 8.64
N SER A 138 6.84 -18.50 9.02
CA SER A 138 6.59 -19.86 9.51
C SER A 138 5.91 -20.77 8.48
N SER A 139 5.42 -20.22 7.35
CA SER A 139 4.79 -21.00 6.29
C SER A 139 5.09 -20.37 4.94
N PRO A 140 5.41 -21.15 3.88
CA PRO A 140 5.53 -20.59 2.55
C PRO A 140 4.24 -19.85 2.21
N SER A 141 4.36 -18.61 1.72
CA SER A 141 3.20 -17.83 1.30
C SER A 141 2.49 -18.59 0.19
N ALA A 142 1.17 -18.70 0.28
CA ALA A 142 0.38 -19.33 -0.77
C ALA A 142 0.59 -18.66 -2.16
N LEU A 143 1.25 -17.48 -2.20
CA LEU A 143 1.55 -16.71 -3.40
C LEU A 143 3.04 -16.66 -3.77
N ASP A 144 3.92 -17.43 -3.07
CA ASP A 144 5.39 -17.39 -3.29
C ASP A 144 5.82 -17.73 -4.73
N GLY A 145 4.97 -18.43 -5.49
CA GLY A 145 5.22 -18.72 -6.91
C GLY A 145 4.87 -17.59 -7.89
N LEU A 146 4.21 -16.51 -7.41
CA LEU A 146 3.76 -15.43 -8.27
C LEU A 146 4.78 -14.28 -8.32
N THR A 147 4.95 -13.68 -9.50
CA THR A 147 5.70 -12.43 -9.66
C THR A 147 4.93 -11.26 -9.04
N LYS A 148 5.62 -10.15 -8.74
CA LYS A 148 4.98 -8.92 -8.22
C LYS A 148 3.78 -8.48 -9.07
N ARG A 149 3.92 -8.55 -10.40
CA ARG A 149 2.84 -8.17 -11.34
C ARG A 149 1.67 -9.15 -11.33
N GLU A 150 1.93 -10.42 -11.17
CA GLU A 150 0.89 -11.45 -11.02
C GLU A 150 0.14 -11.28 -9.69
N ILE A 151 0.80 -10.89 -8.60
CA ILE A 151 0.15 -10.57 -7.31
C ILE A 151 -0.77 -9.36 -7.45
N GLU A 152 -0.37 -8.30 -8.14
CA GLU A 152 -1.22 -7.14 -8.41
C GLU A 152 -2.49 -7.56 -9.18
N VAL A 153 -2.32 -8.30 -10.28
CA VAL A 153 -3.46 -8.81 -11.07
C VAL A 153 -4.33 -9.77 -10.25
N PHE A 154 -3.73 -10.66 -9.46
CA PHE A 154 -4.44 -11.57 -8.56
C PHE A 154 -5.35 -10.80 -7.60
N ASN A 155 -4.85 -9.75 -6.95
CA ASN A 155 -5.61 -8.95 -5.99
C ASN A 155 -6.84 -8.28 -6.63
N HIS A 156 -6.73 -7.81 -7.85
CA HIS A 156 -7.88 -7.25 -8.58
C HIS A 156 -8.88 -8.34 -8.99
N LEU A 157 -8.40 -9.51 -9.42
CA LEU A 157 -9.26 -10.63 -9.84
C LEU A 157 -10.09 -11.17 -8.67
N ILE A 158 -9.51 -11.30 -7.47
CA ILE A 158 -10.25 -11.78 -6.29
C ILE A 158 -11.29 -10.77 -5.80
N GLN A 159 -11.11 -9.47 -6.08
CA GLN A 159 -12.11 -8.42 -5.83
C GLN A 159 -13.26 -8.43 -6.85
N GLY A 160 -13.25 -9.35 -7.81
CA GLY A 160 -14.28 -9.44 -8.84
C GLY A 160 -14.20 -8.37 -9.94
N LYS A 161 -13.09 -7.62 -10.03
CA LYS A 161 -12.89 -6.62 -11.09
C LYS A 161 -12.75 -7.31 -12.44
N ASP A 162 -13.36 -6.72 -13.46
CA ASP A 162 -13.24 -7.20 -14.82
C ASP A 162 -11.88 -6.84 -15.44
N VAL A 163 -11.50 -7.58 -16.47
CA VAL A 163 -10.20 -7.42 -17.17
C VAL A 163 -10.00 -6.01 -17.71
N LYS A 164 -11.09 -5.34 -18.12
CA LYS A 164 -11.04 -3.99 -18.67
C LYS A 164 -10.69 -2.97 -17.59
N HIS A 165 -11.32 -3.08 -16.43
CA HIS A 165 -11.04 -2.26 -15.25
C HIS A 165 -9.60 -2.45 -14.77
N ILE A 166 -9.17 -3.71 -14.63
CA ILE A 166 -7.80 -4.06 -14.23
C ILE A 166 -6.77 -3.45 -15.20
N GLY A 167 -7.05 -3.55 -16.52
CA GLY A 167 -6.17 -2.98 -17.53
C GLY A 167 -6.00 -1.48 -17.41
N THR A 168 -7.09 -0.76 -17.11
CA THR A 168 -7.07 0.68 -16.89
C THR A 168 -6.31 1.06 -15.63
N GLU A 169 -6.59 0.40 -14.50
CA GLU A 169 -5.94 0.68 -13.21
C GLU A 169 -4.44 0.35 -13.22
N LEU A 170 -4.05 -0.73 -13.90
CA LEU A 170 -2.65 -1.17 -13.96
C LEU A 170 -1.89 -0.65 -15.19
N PHE A 171 -2.53 0.16 -16.05
CA PHE A 171 -1.94 0.72 -17.27
C PHE A 171 -1.32 -0.35 -18.21
N ILE A 172 -1.99 -1.50 -18.35
CA ILE A 172 -1.59 -2.59 -19.25
C ILE A 172 -2.73 -3.06 -20.14
N SER A 173 -2.38 -3.66 -21.28
CA SER A 173 -3.37 -4.15 -22.23
C SER A 173 -4.21 -5.30 -21.66
N HIS A 174 -5.47 -5.42 -22.10
CA HIS A 174 -6.34 -6.54 -21.75
C HIS A 174 -5.68 -7.88 -22.06
N LYS A 175 -4.94 -7.96 -23.18
CA LYS A 175 -4.19 -9.17 -23.58
C LYS A 175 -3.13 -9.52 -22.53
N THR A 176 -2.44 -8.53 -21.98
CA THR A 176 -1.44 -8.72 -20.91
C THR A 176 -2.09 -9.22 -19.63
N ILE A 177 -3.28 -8.70 -19.26
CA ILE A 177 -4.04 -9.21 -18.10
C ILE A 177 -4.40 -10.69 -18.29
N HIS A 178 -4.88 -11.07 -19.49
CA HIS A 178 -5.19 -12.48 -19.77
C HIS A 178 -3.97 -13.39 -19.63
N VAL A 179 -2.79 -12.93 -20.06
CA VAL A 179 -1.53 -13.67 -19.88
C VAL A 179 -1.19 -13.83 -18.40
N HIS A 180 -1.23 -12.73 -17.63
CA HIS A 180 -0.98 -12.81 -16.19
C HIS A 180 -1.98 -13.73 -15.48
N ARG A 181 -3.28 -13.61 -15.82
CA ARG A 181 -4.31 -14.50 -15.28
C ARG A 181 -4.03 -15.97 -15.56
N ALA A 182 -3.68 -16.31 -16.80
CA ALA A 182 -3.34 -17.69 -17.17
C ALA A 182 -2.13 -18.21 -16.38
N ASN A 183 -1.10 -17.39 -16.22
CA ASN A 183 0.08 -17.72 -15.43
C ASN A 183 -0.26 -17.92 -13.94
N ILE A 184 -1.10 -17.04 -13.37
CA ILE A 184 -1.57 -17.16 -11.98
C ILE A 184 -2.29 -18.47 -11.77
N LEU A 185 -3.27 -18.80 -12.61
CA LEU A 185 -4.03 -20.05 -12.53
C LEU A 185 -3.12 -21.26 -12.64
N SER A 186 -2.18 -21.25 -13.59
CA SER A 186 -1.21 -22.34 -13.78
C SER A 186 -0.26 -22.50 -12.58
N LYS A 187 0.27 -21.40 -12.04
CA LYS A 187 1.22 -21.43 -10.92
C LYS A 187 0.57 -21.85 -9.59
N LEU A 188 -0.72 -21.55 -9.41
CA LEU A 188 -1.48 -21.92 -8.23
C LEU A 188 -2.25 -23.23 -8.40
N ASP A 189 -2.10 -23.90 -9.54
CA ASP A 189 -2.81 -25.14 -9.90
C ASP A 189 -4.34 -24.99 -9.79
N LEU A 190 -4.88 -23.92 -10.38
CA LEU A 190 -6.30 -23.56 -10.35
C LEU A 190 -6.90 -23.62 -11.77
N ALA A 191 -8.13 -24.12 -11.88
CA ALA A 191 -8.78 -24.27 -13.19
C ALA A 191 -9.44 -22.98 -13.71
N ASN A 192 -9.95 -22.12 -12.83
CA ASN A 192 -10.76 -20.96 -13.21
C ASN A 192 -10.81 -19.89 -12.11
N ASN A 193 -11.50 -18.76 -12.39
CA ASN A 193 -11.63 -17.67 -11.43
C ASN A 193 -12.42 -18.03 -10.15
N VAL A 194 -13.34 -18.97 -10.23
CA VAL A 194 -14.08 -19.41 -9.03
C VAL A 194 -13.14 -20.11 -8.08
N ASP A 195 -12.26 -20.95 -8.61
CA ASP A 195 -11.23 -21.62 -7.81
C ASP A 195 -10.22 -20.63 -7.24
N LEU A 196 -9.90 -19.55 -7.99
CA LEU A 196 -9.06 -18.46 -7.53
C LEU A 196 -9.68 -17.74 -6.31
N ILE A 197 -10.98 -17.44 -6.36
CA ILE A 197 -11.71 -16.83 -5.23
C ILE A 197 -11.75 -17.79 -4.03
N ARG A 198 -12.04 -19.08 -4.26
CA ARG A 198 -12.02 -20.09 -3.20
C ARG A 198 -10.64 -20.25 -2.56
N PHE A 199 -9.60 -20.20 -3.38
CA PHE A 199 -8.21 -20.19 -2.92
C PHE A 199 -7.93 -18.98 -2.01
N ALA A 200 -8.32 -17.78 -2.45
CA ALA A 200 -8.15 -16.57 -1.68
C ALA A 200 -8.90 -16.61 -0.34
N LEU A 201 -10.14 -17.12 -0.31
CA LEU A 201 -10.92 -17.32 0.93
C LEU A 201 -10.24 -18.32 1.88
N ARG A 202 -9.79 -19.47 1.35
CA ARG A 202 -9.11 -20.51 2.14
C ARG A 202 -7.84 -19.99 2.82
N HIS A 203 -7.09 -19.15 2.11
CA HIS A 203 -5.82 -18.57 2.59
C HIS A 203 -5.99 -17.20 3.26
N LYS A 204 -7.24 -16.77 3.53
CA LYS A 204 -7.57 -15.47 4.16
C LYS A 204 -6.94 -14.27 3.44
N LEU A 205 -6.88 -14.32 2.11
CA LEU A 205 -6.33 -13.27 1.25
C LEU A 205 -7.41 -12.26 0.79
N LEU A 206 -8.69 -12.54 1.06
CA LEU A 206 -9.82 -11.61 0.92
C LEU A 206 -10.11 -10.99 2.27
N ALA A 207 -10.14 -9.65 2.34
CA ALA A 207 -10.76 -8.95 3.46
C ALA A 207 -12.29 -9.09 3.34
N GLU A 208 -12.98 -9.48 4.43
CA GLU A 208 -14.43 -9.40 4.53
C GLU A 208 -14.91 -7.94 4.52
#